data_ad39c213f498deab16afe180f428be6f
#
_entry.id   ad39c213f498deab16afe180f428be6f
#
_cell.length_a   1.000
_cell.length_b   1.000
_cell.length_c   1.000
_cell.angle_alpha   90.00
_cell.angle_beta   90.00
_cell.angle_gamma   90.00
#
_symmetry.space_group_name_H-M   'P 1'
#
loop_
_entity.id
_entity.type
_entity.pdbx_description
1 polymer ?
#
loop_
_entity_poly.entity_id
_entity_poly.type
_entity_poly.pdbx_seq_one_letter_code
_entity_poly.pdbx_strand_id
1 'polypeptide(L)'
;EYGALGYFVPRHSWSDNGKYMHDYYKDQPDKKLAATNEYVEFMDKIYGYIAKGLSATVYTQWTDVENEVNGLYTYDRKIIKLDKERVKSANMKCYQIPLAPAPSK
;
A
#
# COMPACT_ATOMS: atom_id res chain seq x y z
N GLU A 1 -4.27 7.53 8.51
CA GLU A 1 -4.16 7.29 7.07
C GLU A 1 -2.71 7.13 6.66
N TYR A 2 -2.45 6.22 5.76
CA TYR A 2 -1.11 5.99 5.21
C TYR A 2 -1.23 5.43 3.79
N GLY A 3 -0.12 5.34 3.07
CA GLY A 3 -0.10 4.77 1.74
C GLY A 3 0.38 5.76 0.70
N ALA A 4 -0.47 6.04 -0.28
CA ALA A 4 -0.16 6.87 -1.44
C ALA A 4 1.01 6.32 -2.27
N LEU A 5 1.24 5.01 -2.20
CA LEU A 5 2.25 4.33 -3.02
C LEU A 5 1.66 4.11 -4.41
N GLY A 6 2.19 4.77 -5.40
CA GLY A 6 1.57 4.71 -6.70
C GLY A 6 2.51 4.80 -7.88
N TYR A 7 2.06 4.27 -8.99
CA TYR A 7 2.71 4.43 -10.28
C TYR A 7 1.71 4.24 -11.42
N PHE A 8 1.99 4.91 -12.52
CA PHE A 8 1.21 4.82 -13.75
C PHE A 8 1.42 3.46 -14.42
N VAL A 9 0.32 2.85 -14.87
CA VAL A 9 0.36 1.60 -15.65
C VAL A 9 -0.20 1.89 -17.04
N PRO A 10 0.63 1.83 -18.09
CA PRO A 10 0.16 2.09 -19.47
C PRO A 10 -1.02 1.18 -19.83
N ARG A 11 -1.98 1.73 -20.55
CA ARG A 11 -3.20 1.04 -21.03
C ARG A 11 -4.19 0.61 -19.94
N HIS A 12 -3.84 0.80 -18.66
CA HIS A 12 -4.70 0.50 -17.51
C HIS A 12 -4.83 1.72 -16.60
N SER A 13 -4.76 2.92 -17.18
CA SER A 13 -4.92 4.17 -16.46
C SER A 13 -6.04 4.99 -17.10
N TRP A 14 -6.59 5.92 -16.33
CA TRP A 14 -7.76 6.72 -16.73
C TRP A 14 -7.54 7.48 -18.05
N SER A 15 -6.33 7.98 -18.26
CA SER A 15 -5.96 8.69 -19.48
C SER A 15 -4.49 8.42 -19.79
N ASP A 16 -4.14 8.32 -21.07
CA ASP A 16 -2.76 8.05 -21.49
C ASP A 16 -1.90 9.31 -21.58
N ASN A 17 -2.50 10.49 -21.53
CA ASN A 17 -1.81 11.76 -21.70
C ASN A 17 -1.96 12.70 -20.50
N GLY A 18 -2.42 12.19 -19.38
CA GLY A 18 -2.62 12.97 -18.18
C GLY A 18 -1.37 13.10 -17.33
N LYS A 19 -1.39 14.11 -16.45
CA LYS A 19 -0.46 14.16 -15.33
C LYS A 19 -1.09 13.42 -14.17
N TYR A 20 -0.34 12.52 -13.58
CA TYR A 20 -0.84 11.66 -12.52
C TYR A 20 -0.30 12.08 -11.16
N MET A 21 -1.17 12.04 -10.15
CA MET A 21 -0.81 12.27 -8.75
C MET A 21 -0.28 10.96 -8.17
N HIS A 22 0.75 11.08 -7.35
CA HIS A 22 1.37 9.93 -6.67
C HIS A 22 1.99 8.92 -7.64
N ASP A 23 2.51 9.42 -8.77
CA ASP A 23 3.26 8.60 -9.72
C ASP A 23 4.73 8.60 -9.31
N TYR A 24 5.07 7.66 -8.46
CA TYR A 24 6.42 7.47 -7.95
C TYR A 24 7.12 6.34 -8.69
N TYR A 25 8.36 6.09 -8.36
CA TYR A 25 9.15 4.97 -8.90
C TYR A 25 9.49 5.08 -10.38
N LYS A 26 9.44 6.29 -10.96
CA LYS A 26 9.74 6.50 -12.39
C LYS A 26 11.13 6.01 -12.78
N ASP A 27 12.10 6.12 -11.87
CA ASP A 27 13.48 5.71 -12.07
C ASP A 27 13.75 4.24 -11.71
N GLN A 28 12.72 3.51 -11.28
CA GLN A 28 12.86 2.13 -10.87
C GLN A 28 12.61 1.19 -12.04
N PRO A 29 13.50 0.20 -12.28
CA PRO A 29 13.30 -0.76 -13.36
C PRO A 29 12.10 -1.69 -13.11
N ASP A 30 11.80 -1.98 -11.84
CA ASP A 30 10.65 -2.79 -11.43
C ASP A 30 9.81 -2.01 -10.43
N LYS A 31 8.80 -1.33 -10.95
CA LYS A 31 7.93 -0.47 -10.13
C LYS A 31 7.07 -1.27 -9.15
N LYS A 32 6.62 -2.45 -9.58
CA LYS A 32 5.84 -3.33 -8.71
C LYS A 32 6.66 -3.78 -7.51
N LEU A 33 7.90 -4.15 -7.73
CA LEU A 33 8.82 -4.52 -6.66
C LEU A 33 9.09 -3.34 -5.72
N ALA A 34 9.37 -2.16 -6.28
CA ALA A 34 9.66 -0.96 -5.48
C ALA A 34 8.47 -0.58 -4.60
N ALA A 35 7.27 -0.56 -5.16
CA ALA A 35 6.04 -0.27 -4.41
C ALA A 35 5.77 -1.33 -3.34
N THR A 36 5.99 -2.60 -3.65
CA THR A 36 5.81 -3.70 -2.70
C THR A 36 6.79 -3.59 -1.54
N ASN A 37 8.06 -3.30 -1.82
CA ASN A 37 9.06 -3.14 -0.77
C ASN A 37 8.68 -2.01 0.19
N GLU A 38 8.21 -0.89 -0.34
CA GLU A 38 7.80 0.26 0.49
C GLU A 38 6.55 -0.04 1.30
N TYR A 39 5.59 -0.78 0.72
CA TYR A 39 4.42 -1.26 1.46
C TYR A 39 4.83 -2.14 2.64
N VAL A 40 5.73 -3.08 2.43
CA VAL A 40 6.21 -3.97 3.49
C VAL A 40 6.91 -3.17 4.59
N GLU A 41 7.70 -2.14 4.24
CA GLU A 41 8.32 -1.25 5.23
C GLU A 41 7.27 -0.51 6.06
N PHE A 42 6.20 -0.02 5.44
CA PHE A 42 5.09 0.61 6.17
C PHE A 42 4.44 -0.38 7.14
N MET A 43 4.23 -1.61 6.71
CA MET A 43 3.62 -2.62 7.57
C MET A 43 4.52 -3.02 8.74
N ASP A 44 5.84 -3.03 8.54
CA ASP A 44 6.79 -3.27 9.62
C ASP A 44 6.72 -2.15 10.67
N LYS A 45 6.59 -0.90 10.25
CA LYS A 45 6.40 0.23 11.17
C LYS A 45 5.07 0.12 11.93
N ILE A 46 4.00 -0.22 11.22
CA ILE A 46 2.67 -0.42 11.82
C ILE A 46 2.73 -1.56 12.85
N TYR A 47 3.41 -2.65 12.52
CA TYR A 47 3.62 -3.76 13.44
C TYR A 47 4.24 -3.28 14.77
N GLY A 48 5.27 -2.44 14.68
CA GLY A 48 5.88 -1.85 15.87
C GLY A 48 4.95 -0.93 16.65
N TYR A 49 4.10 -0.17 15.96
CA TYR A 49 3.14 0.74 16.60
C TYR A 49 1.98 0.02 17.28
N ILE A 50 1.55 -1.12 16.75
CA ILE A 50 0.48 -1.92 17.38
C ILE A 50 0.89 -2.32 18.78
N ALA A 51 2.14 -2.75 18.96
CA ALA A 51 2.67 -3.10 20.28
C ALA A 51 2.65 -1.91 21.26
N LYS A 52 2.61 -0.68 20.75
CA LYS A 52 2.56 0.57 21.54
C LYS A 52 1.15 1.13 21.69
N GLY A 53 0.13 0.43 21.17
CA GLY A 53 -1.27 0.81 21.34
C GLY A 53 -1.99 1.34 20.12
N LEU A 54 -1.39 1.29 18.93
CA LEU A 54 -2.09 1.66 17.70
C LEU A 54 -3.26 0.71 17.48
N SER A 55 -4.46 1.25 17.27
CA SER A 55 -5.69 0.46 17.20
C SER A 55 -6.21 0.27 15.77
N ALA A 56 -5.94 1.21 14.87
CA ALA A 56 -6.44 1.15 13.50
C ALA A 56 -5.60 2.00 12.56
N THR A 57 -5.60 1.62 11.30
CA THR A 57 -5.00 2.40 10.21
C THR A 57 -5.91 2.33 8.99
N VAL A 58 -5.79 3.32 8.11
CA VAL A 58 -6.52 3.35 6.84
C VAL A 58 -5.52 3.54 5.71
N TYR A 59 -5.46 2.55 4.83
CA TYR A 59 -4.58 2.60 3.66
C TYR A 59 -5.25 3.34 2.48
N THR A 60 -4.53 4.21 1.83
CA THR A 60 -4.96 4.95 0.65
C THR A 60 -4.16 4.47 -0.55
N GLN A 61 -4.74 3.80 -1.54
CA GLN A 61 -6.15 3.46 -1.67
C GLN A 61 -6.33 2.09 -2.34
N TRP A 62 -7.55 1.61 -2.45
CA TRP A 62 -7.84 0.30 -3.02
C TRP A 62 -7.59 0.22 -4.52
N THR A 63 -8.13 1.18 -5.27
CA THR A 63 -7.94 1.27 -6.71
C THR A 63 -7.44 2.65 -7.11
N ASP A 64 -6.78 2.74 -8.26
CA ASP A 64 -6.54 4.04 -8.88
C ASP A 64 -7.88 4.72 -9.17
N VAL A 65 -7.93 6.03 -9.03
CA VAL A 65 -9.13 6.83 -9.31
C VAL A 65 -8.71 8.04 -10.15
N GLU A 66 -9.25 8.11 -11.36
CA GLU A 66 -8.93 9.20 -12.28
C GLU A 66 -7.41 9.38 -12.44
N ASN A 67 -6.87 10.53 -12.07
CA ASN A 67 -5.44 10.81 -12.17
C ASN A 67 -4.64 10.46 -10.91
N GLU A 68 -5.27 9.89 -9.89
CA GLU A 68 -4.57 9.37 -8.72
C GLU A 68 -4.17 7.90 -8.95
N VAL A 69 -2.87 7.65 -9.05
CA VAL A 69 -2.34 6.32 -9.38
C VAL A 69 -1.70 5.64 -8.16
N ASN A 70 -2.31 5.78 -7.03
CA ASN A 70 -1.84 5.23 -5.75
C ASN A 70 -2.70 4.06 -5.24
N GLY A 71 -3.45 3.40 -6.12
CA GLY A 71 -4.22 2.21 -5.78
C GLY A 71 -3.39 0.94 -5.68
N LEU A 72 -3.90 -0.05 -4.98
CA LEU A 72 -3.36 -1.42 -5.02
C LEU A 72 -3.68 -2.09 -6.35
N TYR A 73 -4.77 -1.67 -6.99
CA TYR A 73 -5.21 -2.11 -8.31
C TYR A 73 -5.30 -0.91 -9.25
N THR A 74 -5.21 -1.17 -10.56
CA THR A 74 -5.54 -0.16 -11.57
C THR A 74 -7.02 0.20 -11.51
N TYR A 75 -7.40 1.35 -12.12
CA TYR A 75 -8.79 1.84 -12.07
C TYR A 75 -9.79 0.82 -12.64
N ASP A 76 -9.39 0.03 -13.63
CA ASP A 76 -10.20 -1.01 -14.25
C ASP A 76 -10.16 -2.34 -13.50
N ARG A 77 -9.38 -2.40 -12.41
CA ARG A 77 -9.21 -3.57 -11.52
C ARG A 77 -8.60 -4.79 -12.20
N LYS A 78 -8.00 -4.61 -13.37
CA LYS A 78 -7.41 -5.73 -14.13
C LYS A 78 -5.98 -6.06 -13.73
N ILE A 79 -5.26 -5.10 -13.20
CA ILE A 79 -3.86 -5.27 -12.80
C ILE A 79 -3.73 -5.02 -11.30
N ILE A 80 -3.14 -5.98 -10.60
CA ILE A 80 -2.68 -5.77 -9.22
C ILE A 80 -1.28 -5.15 -9.28
N LYS A 81 -1.09 -4.05 -8.58
CA LYS A 81 0.10 -3.21 -8.72
C LYS A 81 1.21 -3.53 -7.73
N LEU A 82 0.93 -4.32 -6.71
CA LEU A 82 1.88 -4.82 -5.74
C LEU A 82 1.89 -6.34 -5.75
N ASP A 83 2.93 -6.94 -5.19
CA ASP A 83 2.99 -8.40 -5.04
C ASP A 83 1.97 -8.85 -3.99
N LYS A 84 0.93 -9.53 -4.46
CA LYS A 84 -0.21 -9.94 -3.63
C LYS A 84 0.22 -10.79 -2.43
N GLU A 85 1.11 -11.75 -2.64
CA GLU A 85 1.52 -12.67 -1.57
C GLU A 85 2.35 -11.96 -0.50
N ARG A 86 3.22 -11.03 -0.91
CA ARG A 86 4.01 -10.25 0.03
C ARG A 86 3.15 -9.28 0.82
N VAL A 87 2.18 -8.63 0.16
CA VAL A 87 1.21 -7.75 0.83
C VAL A 87 0.40 -8.54 1.85
N LYS A 88 -0.10 -9.70 1.45
CA LYS A 88 -0.87 -10.58 2.34
C LYS A 88 -0.04 -11.00 3.56
N SER A 89 1.20 -11.44 3.35
CA SER A 89 2.08 -11.86 4.44
C SER A 89 2.36 -10.71 5.40
N ALA A 90 2.62 -9.50 4.89
CA ALA A 90 2.84 -8.33 5.71
C ALA A 90 1.61 -7.95 6.53
N ASN A 91 0.43 -8.01 5.91
CA ASN A 91 -0.84 -7.72 6.60
C ASN A 91 -1.14 -8.74 7.69
N MET A 92 -0.97 -10.03 7.38
CA MET A 92 -1.27 -11.11 8.33
C MET A 92 -0.35 -11.10 9.54
N LYS A 93 0.87 -10.61 9.40
CA LYS A 93 1.81 -10.45 10.50
C LYS A 93 1.22 -9.59 11.63
N CYS A 94 0.41 -8.60 11.29
CA CYS A 94 -0.22 -7.73 12.28
C CYS A 94 -1.21 -8.45 13.20
N TYR A 95 -1.77 -9.57 12.78
CA TYR A 95 -2.67 -10.39 13.59
C TYR A 95 -1.93 -11.29 14.58
N GLN A 96 -0.62 -11.38 14.46
CA GLN A 96 0.20 -12.26 15.32
C GLN A 96 0.79 -11.54 16.52
N ILE A 97 0.55 -10.23 16.64
CA ILE A 97 1.05 -9.44 17.76
C ILE A 97 0.14 -9.71 18.97
N PRO A 98 0.71 -10.13 20.12
CA PRO A 98 -0.07 -10.19 21.34
C PRO A 98 -0.58 -8.79 21.68
N LEU A 99 -1.86 -8.68 22.00
CA LEU A 99 -2.42 -7.42 22.47
C LEU A 99 -1.74 -7.03 23.78
N ALA A 100 -1.47 -5.73 23.94
CA ALA A 100 -0.98 -5.23 25.22
C ALA A 100 -1.96 -5.61 26.32
N PRO A 101 -1.50 -6.10 27.49
CA PRO A 101 -2.41 -6.42 28.58
C PRO A 101 -3.18 -5.17 29.01
N ALA A 102 -4.44 -5.36 29.38
CA ALA A 102 -5.25 -4.27 29.91
C ALA A 102 -4.54 -3.65 31.12
N PRO A 103 -4.63 -2.31 31.28
CA PRO A 103 -4.01 -1.67 32.45
C PRO A 103 -4.55 -2.30 33.73
N SER A 104 -3.65 -2.58 34.64
CA SER A 104 -4.04 -3.03 35.98
C SER A 104 -4.79 -1.92 36.67
N LYS A 105 -5.91 -2.25 37.25
CA LYS A 105 -6.66 -1.31 38.07
C LYS A 105 -6.09 -1.24 39.48
#